data_7f1232d8ac6b947a3da8e0e158da69de
#
_entry.id   7f1232d8ac6b947a3da8e0e158da69de
#
_cell.length_a   1.000
_cell.length_b   1.000
_cell.length_c   1.000
_cell.angle_alpha   90.00
_cell.angle_beta   90.00
_cell.angle_gamma   90.00
#
_symmetry.space_group_name_H-M   'P 1'
#
loop_
_entity.id
_entity.type
_entity.pdbx_description
1 polymer ?
#
loop_
_entity_poly.entity_id
_entity_poly.type
_entity_poly.pdbx_seq_one_letter_code
_entity_poly.pdbx_strand_id
1 'polypeptide(L)'
;MSIKAVIVEDSRLARNELKELLKGHPDIELIGEAENVDLGYELIQKTHPDLLFLDINMPEKDGFELLEMLDDVPITVFTTAFDEYAIKSFEYNALDYLLKPINEKRFASAIEKVKAKTEEKHDVKGSSIKLTESSQIFIKDGEKCWLVKIGEIALFEIVGNYTRVFFQDNKPMLYKSLNQIEEKLPEASFFRVNRQQIINTNFIANVVPWFNGKLKLTMQNGEEVEVSRRQSYLFKDRMSF
;
A
#
# COMPACT_ATOMS: atom_id res chain seq x y z
N MET A 1 -1.71 -19.66 12.33
CA MET A 1 -1.24 -18.33 12.79
C MET A 1 -2.48 -17.48 13.02
N SER A 2 -2.50 -16.67 14.09
CA SER A 2 -3.62 -15.75 14.33
C SER A 2 -3.40 -14.48 13.52
N ILE A 3 -4.47 -13.94 12.92
CA ILE A 3 -4.48 -12.68 12.17
C ILE A 3 -4.63 -11.54 13.19
N LYS A 4 -3.66 -10.67 13.27
CA LYS A 4 -3.65 -9.55 14.21
C LYS A 4 -4.52 -8.41 13.69
N ALA A 5 -5.57 -8.08 14.42
CA ALA A 5 -6.54 -7.05 14.03
C ALA A 5 -6.49 -5.82 14.95
N VAL A 6 -6.72 -4.65 14.35
CA VAL A 6 -6.97 -3.38 15.05
C VAL A 6 -8.33 -2.83 14.64
N ILE A 7 -9.01 -2.18 15.57
CA ILE A 7 -10.27 -1.45 15.32
C ILE A 7 -9.99 0.04 15.50
N VAL A 8 -10.37 0.86 14.50
CA VAL A 8 -10.38 2.33 14.60
C VAL A 8 -11.80 2.82 14.34
N GLU A 9 -12.44 3.31 15.38
CA GLU A 9 -13.88 3.61 15.42
C GLU A 9 -14.16 4.55 16.59
N ASP A 10 -14.81 5.68 16.38
CA ASP A 10 -15.08 6.67 17.44
C ASP A 10 -16.19 6.22 18.40
N SER A 11 -17.19 5.50 17.89
CA SER A 11 -18.30 5.00 18.69
C SER A 11 -17.92 3.80 19.57
N ARG A 12 -17.95 3.97 20.88
CA ARG A 12 -17.75 2.87 21.84
C ARG A 12 -18.71 1.70 21.63
N LEU A 13 -19.95 1.98 21.22
CA LEU A 13 -20.96 0.94 20.99
C LEU A 13 -20.58 0.11 19.75
N ALA A 14 -20.17 0.77 18.67
CA ALA A 14 -19.76 0.08 17.46
C ALA A 14 -18.45 -0.72 17.66
N ARG A 15 -17.48 -0.20 18.46
CA ARG A 15 -16.31 -1.00 18.86
C ARG A 15 -16.71 -2.26 19.61
N ASN A 16 -17.68 -2.15 20.54
CA ASN A 16 -18.15 -3.32 21.29
C ASN A 16 -18.90 -4.32 20.41
N GLU A 17 -19.69 -3.86 19.44
CA GLU A 17 -20.35 -4.72 18.43
C GLU A 17 -19.31 -5.53 17.64
N LEU A 18 -18.29 -4.88 17.13
CA LEU A 18 -17.19 -5.55 16.44
C LEU A 18 -16.46 -6.58 17.32
N LYS A 19 -16.21 -6.24 18.59
CA LYS A 19 -15.59 -7.17 19.55
C LYS A 19 -16.45 -8.39 19.83
N GLU A 20 -17.76 -8.23 19.92
CA GLU A 20 -18.69 -9.38 20.09
C GLU A 20 -18.70 -10.27 18.85
N LEU A 21 -18.75 -9.70 17.66
CA LEU A 21 -18.68 -10.45 16.40
C LEU A 21 -17.36 -11.20 16.26
N LEU A 22 -16.24 -10.61 16.67
CA LEU A 22 -14.92 -11.23 16.63
C LEU A 22 -14.79 -12.45 17.56
N LYS A 23 -15.59 -12.56 18.63
CA LYS A 23 -15.58 -13.75 19.51
C LYS A 23 -15.91 -15.04 18.76
N GLY A 24 -16.72 -14.95 17.69
CA GLY A 24 -17.02 -16.07 16.81
C GLY A 24 -15.89 -16.50 15.88
N HIS A 25 -14.78 -15.74 15.87
CA HIS A 25 -13.67 -15.94 14.90
C HIS A 25 -12.32 -16.04 15.64
N PRO A 26 -12.00 -17.18 16.27
CA PRO A 26 -10.80 -17.36 17.10
C PRO A 26 -9.47 -17.23 16.32
N ASP A 27 -9.52 -17.28 14.99
CA ASP A 27 -8.37 -17.10 14.12
C ASP A 27 -7.94 -15.62 14.03
N ILE A 28 -8.78 -14.68 14.53
CA ILE A 28 -8.50 -13.25 14.53
C ILE A 28 -8.26 -12.78 15.96
N GLU A 29 -7.09 -12.25 16.21
CA GLU A 29 -6.68 -11.70 17.50
C GLU A 29 -6.80 -10.18 17.47
N LEU A 30 -7.71 -9.62 18.26
CA LEU A 30 -7.78 -8.18 18.44
C LEU A 30 -6.63 -7.71 19.34
N ILE A 31 -5.66 -6.98 18.74
CA ILE A 31 -4.46 -6.51 19.44
C ILE A 31 -4.55 -5.06 19.90
N GLY A 32 -5.59 -4.33 19.50
CA GLY A 32 -5.80 -2.95 19.94
C GLY A 32 -7.02 -2.30 19.34
N GLU A 33 -7.44 -1.19 19.97
CA GLU A 33 -8.52 -0.34 19.48
C GLU A 33 -8.14 1.14 19.64
N ALA A 34 -8.64 2.01 18.77
CA ALA A 34 -8.47 3.46 18.83
C ALA A 34 -9.80 4.15 18.53
N GLU A 35 -10.00 5.34 19.11
CA GLU A 35 -11.23 6.11 18.99
C GLU A 35 -11.15 7.29 18.02
N ASN A 36 -10.02 7.50 17.36
CA ASN A 36 -9.82 8.52 16.34
C ASN A 36 -8.64 8.16 15.42
N VAL A 37 -8.48 8.95 14.37
CA VAL A 37 -7.46 8.73 13.33
C VAL A 37 -6.04 8.82 13.90
N ASP A 38 -5.74 9.81 14.76
CA ASP A 38 -4.38 10.03 15.24
C ASP A 38 -3.91 8.89 16.15
N LEU A 39 -4.76 8.45 17.09
CA LEU A 39 -4.49 7.28 17.93
C LEU A 39 -4.45 5.98 17.11
N GLY A 40 -5.28 5.89 16.08
CA GLY A 40 -5.28 4.79 15.13
C GLY A 40 -3.95 4.70 14.38
N TYR A 41 -3.46 5.81 13.89
CA TYR A 41 -2.17 5.91 13.22
C TYR A 41 -1.01 5.44 14.12
N GLU A 42 -0.92 5.97 15.35
CA GLU A 42 0.11 5.58 16.32
C GLU A 42 0.05 4.08 16.65
N LEU A 43 -1.15 3.55 16.85
CA LEU A 43 -1.38 2.14 17.16
C LEU A 43 -0.93 1.24 16.01
N ILE A 44 -1.31 1.58 14.76
CA ILE A 44 -0.94 0.81 13.57
C ILE A 44 0.58 0.84 13.35
N GLN A 45 1.22 2.00 13.49
CA GLN A 45 2.67 2.13 13.38
C GLN A 45 3.43 1.31 14.41
N LYS A 46 2.88 1.18 15.63
CA LYS A 46 3.48 0.42 16.72
C LYS A 46 3.29 -1.09 16.60
N THR A 47 2.12 -1.51 16.13
CA THR A 47 1.70 -2.94 16.21
C THR A 47 1.79 -3.68 14.89
N HIS A 48 1.87 -2.98 13.76
CA HIS A 48 1.88 -3.55 12.41
C HIS A 48 0.82 -4.65 12.24
N PRO A 49 -0.49 -4.33 12.35
CA PRO A 49 -1.56 -5.31 12.27
C PRO A 49 -1.70 -5.87 10.86
N ASP A 50 -2.23 -7.08 10.74
CA ASP A 50 -2.57 -7.70 9.45
C ASP A 50 -3.91 -7.19 8.92
N LEU A 51 -4.84 -6.85 9.82
CA LEU A 51 -6.22 -6.46 9.55
C LEU A 51 -6.58 -5.17 10.28
N LEU A 52 -7.26 -4.27 9.58
CA LEU A 52 -7.82 -3.03 10.10
C LEU A 52 -9.34 -3.00 9.87
N PHE A 53 -10.13 -2.93 10.94
CA PHE A 53 -11.52 -2.48 10.89
C PHE A 53 -11.53 -0.97 11.08
N LEU A 54 -12.08 -0.24 10.12
CA LEU A 54 -11.96 1.21 10.07
C LEU A 54 -13.31 1.86 9.81
N ASP A 55 -13.75 2.69 10.76
CA ASP A 55 -14.88 3.58 10.49
C ASP A 55 -14.47 4.69 9.52
N ILE A 56 -15.38 5.02 8.61
CA ILE A 56 -15.17 6.11 7.67
C ILE A 56 -15.42 7.45 8.35
N ASN A 57 -16.55 7.57 9.07
CA ASN A 57 -17.00 8.84 9.62
C ASN A 57 -16.57 9.01 11.07
N MET A 58 -15.41 9.55 11.28
CA MET A 58 -14.91 9.95 12.59
C MET A 58 -14.79 11.48 12.70
N PRO A 59 -14.86 12.05 13.90
CA PRO A 59 -14.65 13.48 14.12
C PRO A 59 -13.26 13.93 13.68
N GLU A 60 -13.16 15.16 13.18
CA GLU A 60 -11.93 15.85 12.74
C GLU A 60 -11.30 15.29 11.47
N LYS A 61 -11.04 13.98 11.40
CA LYS A 61 -10.44 13.30 10.25
C LYS A 61 -11.23 12.04 9.92
N ASP A 62 -11.43 11.78 8.64
CA ASP A 62 -12.13 10.58 8.20
C ASP A 62 -11.20 9.34 8.09
N GLY A 63 -11.79 8.16 7.95
CA GLY A 63 -11.04 6.91 7.83
C GLY A 63 -10.19 6.83 6.58
N PHE A 64 -10.52 7.57 5.52
CA PHE A 64 -9.70 7.61 4.32
C PHE A 64 -8.41 8.38 4.56
N GLU A 65 -8.47 9.48 5.34
CA GLU A 65 -7.29 10.24 5.74
C GLU A 65 -6.31 9.38 6.56
N LEU A 66 -6.82 8.45 7.41
CA LEU A 66 -5.95 7.50 8.10
C LEU A 66 -5.16 6.63 7.12
N LEU A 67 -5.83 6.08 6.10
CA LEU A 67 -5.16 5.26 5.09
C LEU A 67 -4.12 6.08 4.31
N GLU A 68 -4.39 7.36 4.10
CA GLU A 68 -3.49 8.31 3.44
C GLU A 68 -2.21 8.58 4.24
N MET A 69 -2.28 8.51 5.55
CA MET A 69 -1.13 8.70 6.44
C MET A 69 -0.21 7.48 6.52
N LEU A 70 -0.71 6.28 6.13
CA LEU A 70 0.01 5.02 6.27
C LEU A 70 0.92 4.72 5.06
N ASP A 71 2.20 4.45 5.30
CA ASP A 71 3.13 3.95 4.27
C ASP A 71 2.84 2.51 3.87
N ASP A 72 2.39 1.68 4.82
CA ASP A 72 1.97 0.29 4.61
C ASP A 72 0.57 0.09 5.18
N VAL A 73 -0.39 -0.14 4.28
CA VAL A 73 -1.81 -0.25 4.64
C VAL A 73 -2.14 -1.70 4.95
N PRO A 74 -2.65 -2.02 6.16
CA PRO A 74 -3.15 -3.35 6.49
C PRO A 74 -4.29 -3.77 5.55
N ILE A 75 -4.64 -5.06 5.54
CA ILE A 75 -5.92 -5.48 4.94
C ILE A 75 -7.03 -4.67 5.64
N THR A 76 -7.78 -3.86 4.89
CA THR A 76 -8.76 -2.96 5.46
C THR A 76 -10.17 -3.42 5.14
N VAL A 77 -11.01 -3.48 6.17
CA VAL A 77 -12.46 -3.66 6.10
C VAL A 77 -13.10 -2.41 6.68
N PHE A 78 -13.78 -1.63 5.84
CA PHE A 78 -14.49 -0.46 6.30
C PHE A 78 -15.77 -0.81 7.05
N THR A 79 -16.09 -0.02 8.07
CA THR A 79 -17.37 -0.06 8.78
C THR A 79 -18.00 1.32 8.76
N THR A 80 -19.28 1.47 8.45
CA THR A 80 -19.93 2.78 8.38
C THR A 80 -21.45 2.66 8.44
N ALA A 81 -22.12 3.76 8.80
CA ALA A 81 -23.57 3.88 8.75
C ALA A 81 -24.12 4.29 7.37
N PHE A 82 -23.27 4.62 6.41
CA PHE A 82 -23.66 5.20 5.12
C PHE A 82 -23.27 4.32 3.96
N ASP A 83 -24.22 3.99 3.10
CA ASP A 83 -24.03 3.15 1.91
C ASP A 83 -23.36 3.87 0.73
N GLU A 84 -23.42 5.21 0.70
CA GLU A 84 -22.81 6.04 -0.35
C GLU A 84 -21.26 5.91 -0.41
N TYR A 85 -20.62 5.52 0.68
CA TYR A 85 -19.17 5.31 0.72
C TYR A 85 -18.72 3.94 0.16
N ALA A 86 -19.65 3.04 -0.15
CA ALA A 86 -19.32 1.75 -0.73
C ALA A 86 -18.52 1.89 -2.02
N ILE A 87 -18.88 2.83 -2.89
CA ILE A 87 -18.17 3.10 -4.15
C ILE A 87 -16.77 3.64 -3.87
N LYS A 88 -16.66 4.61 -2.95
CA LYS A 88 -15.39 5.23 -2.59
C LYS A 88 -14.42 4.24 -1.91
N SER A 89 -14.93 3.28 -1.14
CA SER A 89 -14.11 2.25 -0.50
C SER A 89 -13.35 1.36 -1.49
N PHE A 90 -13.88 1.16 -2.71
CA PHE A 90 -13.19 0.45 -3.78
C PHE A 90 -12.00 1.25 -4.33
N GLU A 91 -12.05 2.57 -4.32
CA GLU A 91 -10.93 3.43 -4.74
C GLU A 91 -9.73 3.29 -3.80
N TYR A 92 -9.98 3.02 -2.50
CA TYR A 92 -8.93 2.78 -1.48
C TYR A 92 -8.54 1.29 -1.35
N ASN A 93 -8.99 0.44 -2.30
CA ASN A 93 -8.65 -0.98 -2.34
C ASN A 93 -8.97 -1.73 -1.04
N ALA A 94 -10.01 -1.29 -0.32
CA ALA A 94 -10.52 -2.00 0.84
C ALA A 94 -10.95 -3.41 0.41
N LEU A 95 -10.67 -4.40 1.26
CA LEU A 95 -11.04 -5.78 0.97
C LEU A 95 -12.55 -5.97 1.03
N ASP A 96 -13.20 -5.27 1.94
CA ASP A 96 -14.65 -5.32 2.10
C ASP A 96 -15.20 -4.07 2.80
N TYR A 97 -16.52 -3.99 2.85
CA TYR A 97 -17.30 -2.89 3.37
C TYR A 97 -18.49 -3.44 4.17
N LEU A 98 -18.64 -3.00 5.41
CA LEU A 98 -19.69 -3.44 6.33
C LEU A 98 -20.58 -2.26 6.73
N LEU A 99 -21.86 -2.36 6.40
CA LEU A 99 -22.84 -1.35 6.79
C LEU A 99 -23.33 -1.61 8.23
N LYS A 100 -23.36 -0.58 9.04
CA LYS A 100 -23.91 -0.62 10.41
C LYS A 100 -25.46 -0.54 10.39
N PRO A 101 -26.19 -1.33 11.21
CA PRO A 101 -25.70 -2.34 12.12
C PRO A 101 -25.14 -3.56 11.38
N ILE A 102 -24.02 -4.10 11.86
CA ILE A 102 -23.28 -5.14 11.14
C ILE A 102 -24.01 -6.48 11.26
N ASN A 103 -24.43 -7.02 10.11
CA ASN A 103 -25.05 -8.34 10.05
C ASN A 103 -23.98 -9.45 10.23
N GLU A 104 -24.22 -10.40 11.13
CA GLU A 104 -23.29 -11.50 11.45
C GLU A 104 -22.86 -12.30 10.20
N LYS A 105 -23.81 -12.62 9.30
CA LYS A 105 -23.48 -13.37 8.06
C LYS A 105 -22.59 -12.56 7.13
N ARG A 106 -22.83 -11.23 7.08
CA ARG A 106 -22.03 -10.34 6.24
C ARG A 106 -20.64 -10.16 6.84
N PHE A 107 -20.52 -10.08 8.17
CA PHE A 107 -19.26 -10.06 8.89
C PHE A 107 -18.46 -11.35 8.64
N ALA A 108 -19.08 -12.52 8.83
CA ALA A 108 -18.43 -13.82 8.55
C ALA A 108 -17.91 -13.91 7.11
N SER A 109 -18.69 -13.42 6.12
CA SER A 109 -18.25 -13.38 4.72
C SER A 109 -17.03 -12.48 4.52
N ALA A 110 -16.96 -11.34 5.21
CA ALA A 110 -15.80 -10.46 5.16
C ALA A 110 -14.56 -11.14 5.78
N ILE A 111 -14.74 -11.84 6.90
CA ILE A 111 -13.66 -12.59 7.56
C ILE A 111 -13.10 -13.71 6.65
N GLU A 112 -13.95 -14.44 5.93
CA GLU A 112 -13.48 -15.44 4.98
C GLU A 112 -12.62 -14.83 3.86
N LYS A 113 -12.99 -13.67 3.35
CA LYS A 113 -12.16 -12.92 2.39
C LYS A 113 -10.82 -12.49 3.00
N VAL A 114 -10.84 -12.04 4.28
CA VAL A 114 -9.61 -11.67 5.01
C VAL A 114 -8.69 -12.86 5.13
N LYS A 115 -9.19 -14.04 5.52
CA LYS A 115 -8.41 -15.27 5.63
C LYS A 115 -7.78 -15.65 4.30
N ALA A 116 -8.57 -15.72 3.23
CA ALA A 116 -8.08 -16.01 1.89
C ALA A 116 -6.97 -15.02 1.47
N LYS A 117 -7.16 -13.72 1.75
CA LYS A 117 -6.17 -12.70 1.41
C LYS A 117 -4.91 -12.77 2.26
N THR A 118 -5.04 -13.18 3.51
CA THR A 118 -3.89 -13.38 4.41
C THR A 118 -3.09 -14.64 4.01
N GLU A 119 -3.76 -15.71 3.63
CA GLU A 119 -3.12 -16.93 3.10
C GLU A 119 -2.34 -16.61 1.82
N GLU A 120 -2.92 -15.86 0.88
CA GLU A 120 -2.20 -15.37 -0.31
C GLU A 120 -0.94 -14.55 0.08
N LYS A 121 -1.03 -13.70 1.12
CA LYS A 121 0.13 -12.95 1.64
C LYS A 121 1.18 -13.87 2.29
N HIS A 122 0.76 -14.95 2.94
CA HIS A 122 1.68 -15.90 3.58
C HIS A 122 2.34 -16.85 2.59
N ASP A 123 1.65 -17.31 1.57
CA ASP A 123 2.24 -18.07 0.47
C ASP A 123 3.27 -17.23 -0.31
N VAL A 124 3.06 -15.92 -0.37
CA VAL A 124 4.02 -14.96 -0.96
C VAL A 124 5.20 -14.67 0.00
N LYS A 125 5.04 -14.77 1.34
CA LYS A 125 6.18 -14.66 2.29
C LYS A 125 7.07 -15.91 2.30
N GLY A 126 6.57 -17.06 1.84
CA GLY A 126 7.37 -18.30 1.68
C GLY A 126 8.12 -18.38 0.35
N SER A 127 7.77 -17.54 -0.62
CA SER A 127 8.38 -17.46 -1.94
C SER A 127 8.10 -16.07 -2.50
N SER A 128 8.88 -15.07 -2.10
CA SER A 128 8.95 -13.83 -2.88
C SER A 128 9.57 -14.19 -4.24
N ILE A 129 8.74 -14.65 -5.16
CA ILE A 129 9.16 -14.74 -6.56
C ILE A 129 9.43 -13.30 -6.98
N LYS A 130 10.69 -12.88 -6.87
CA LYS A 130 11.13 -11.61 -7.45
C LYS A 130 10.76 -11.66 -8.91
N LEU A 131 10.05 -10.64 -9.36
CA LEU A 131 9.73 -10.49 -10.76
C LEU A 131 11.05 -10.39 -11.56
N THR A 132 11.03 -10.86 -12.77
CA THR A 132 12.10 -10.63 -13.72
C THR A 132 11.73 -9.48 -14.65
N GLU A 133 12.66 -8.96 -15.42
CA GLU A 133 12.36 -7.92 -16.42
C GLU A 133 11.31 -8.39 -17.46
N SER A 134 11.27 -9.68 -17.74
CA SER A 134 10.30 -10.30 -18.66
C SER A 134 8.92 -10.56 -18.01
N SER A 135 8.81 -10.49 -16.69
CA SER A 135 7.54 -10.66 -15.99
C SER A 135 6.59 -9.54 -16.37
N GLN A 136 5.33 -9.89 -16.59
CA GLN A 136 4.27 -8.93 -16.91
C GLN A 136 3.44 -8.62 -15.67
N ILE A 137 3.10 -7.36 -15.48
CA ILE A 137 2.15 -6.90 -14.47
C ILE A 137 0.93 -6.28 -15.12
N PHE A 138 -0.21 -6.50 -14.49
CA PHE A 138 -1.45 -5.87 -14.88
C PHE A 138 -1.64 -4.58 -14.09
N ILE A 139 -1.84 -3.46 -14.81
CA ILE A 139 -2.12 -2.14 -14.24
C ILE A 139 -3.50 -1.72 -14.72
N LYS A 140 -4.36 -1.32 -13.78
CA LYS A 140 -5.67 -0.75 -14.06
C LYS A 140 -5.73 0.66 -13.48
N ASP A 141 -6.16 1.62 -14.30
CA ASP A 141 -6.41 3.01 -13.90
C ASP A 141 -7.71 3.48 -14.59
N GLY A 142 -8.75 3.62 -13.80
CA GLY A 142 -10.11 3.87 -14.28
C GLY A 142 -10.60 2.74 -15.21
N GLU A 143 -11.01 3.09 -16.43
CA GLU A 143 -11.45 2.14 -17.47
C GLU A 143 -10.31 1.55 -18.29
N LYS A 144 -9.09 2.09 -18.16
CA LYS A 144 -7.94 1.64 -18.94
C LYS A 144 -7.19 0.54 -18.20
N CYS A 145 -6.74 -0.44 -18.98
CA CYS A 145 -5.96 -1.57 -18.49
C CYS A 145 -4.71 -1.76 -19.36
N TRP A 146 -3.59 -2.07 -18.72
CA TRP A 146 -2.33 -2.37 -19.39
C TRP A 146 -1.73 -3.67 -18.87
N LEU A 147 -1.14 -4.43 -19.75
CA LEU A 147 -0.27 -5.55 -19.41
C LEU A 147 1.16 -5.14 -19.80
N VAL A 148 1.98 -4.82 -18.81
CA VAL A 148 3.29 -4.18 -18.98
C VAL A 148 4.39 -5.10 -18.48
N LYS A 149 5.47 -5.27 -19.24
CA LYS A 149 6.67 -5.95 -18.74
C LYS A 149 7.39 -5.06 -17.73
N ILE A 150 7.88 -5.67 -16.66
CA ILE A 150 8.67 -4.96 -15.63
C ILE A 150 9.85 -4.21 -16.26
N GLY A 151 10.56 -4.83 -17.20
CA GLY A 151 11.68 -4.20 -17.90
C GLY A 151 11.32 -2.97 -18.74
N GLU A 152 10.04 -2.74 -19.06
CA GLU A 152 9.57 -1.57 -19.82
C GLU A 152 9.22 -0.38 -18.93
N ILE A 153 9.20 -0.56 -17.61
CA ILE A 153 8.89 0.48 -16.66
C ILE A 153 10.15 1.28 -16.32
N ALA A 154 10.08 2.59 -16.52
CA ALA A 154 11.21 3.50 -16.29
C ALA A 154 11.28 4.01 -14.84
N LEU A 155 10.12 4.27 -14.21
CA LEU A 155 10.04 4.96 -12.93
C LEU A 155 8.74 4.62 -12.21
N PHE A 156 8.82 4.49 -10.89
CA PHE A 156 7.69 4.52 -9.96
C PHE A 156 7.82 5.74 -9.06
N GLU A 157 6.74 6.48 -8.88
CA GLU A 157 6.71 7.72 -8.10
C GLU A 157 5.47 7.78 -7.20
N ILE A 158 5.63 8.12 -5.93
CA ILE A 158 4.49 8.34 -5.02
C ILE A 158 3.78 9.65 -5.40
N VAL A 159 2.47 9.57 -5.53
CA VAL A 159 1.56 10.72 -5.69
C VAL A 159 0.39 10.51 -4.75
N GLY A 160 0.44 11.14 -3.58
CA GLY A 160 -0.52 10.85 -2.50
C GLY A 160 -0.46 9.38 -2.09
N ASN A 161 -1.58 8.69 -2.17
CA ASN A 161 -1.70 7.25 -1.83
C ASN A 161 -1.47 6.31 -3.00
N TYR A 162 -1.14 6.85 -4.14
CA TYR A 162 -0.94 6.09 -5.36
C TYR A 162 0.54 6.10 -5.73
N THR A 163 0.95 5.07 -6.44
CA THR A 163 2.22 5.06 -7.13
C THR A 163 1.96 5.23 -8.63
N ARG A 164 2.47 6.32 -9.18
CA ARG A 164 2.48 6.56 -10.62
C ARG A 164 3.53 5.66 -11.26
N VAL A 165 3.16 4.97 -12.34
CA VAL A 165 4.02 4.05 -13.06
C VAL A 165 4.32 4.63 -14.44
N PHE A 166 5.59 4.85 -14.75
CA PHE A 166 6.01 5.45 -16.02
C PHE A 166 6.54 4.38 -16.96
N PHE A 167 5.84 4.19 -18.07
CA PHE A 167 6.28 3.31 -19.15
C PHE A 167 5.80 3.86 -20.49
N GLN A 168 6.64 3.88 -21.49
CA GLN A 168 6.37 4.52 -22.78
C GLN A 168 5.80 5.94 -22.55
N ASP A 169 4.66 6.29 -23.16
CA ASP A 169 3.98 7.57 -22.97
C ASP A 169 2.85 7.52 -21.91
N ASN A 170 2.77 6.43 -21.12
CA ASN A 170 1.72 6.24 -20.14
C ASN A 170 2.23 6.50 -18.73
N LYS A 171 1.33 7.04 -17.88
CA LYS A 171 1.60 7.37 -16.47
C LYS A 171 0.42 6.97 -15.57
N PRO A 172 -0.07 5.71 -15.62
CA PRO A 172 -1.21 5.29 -14.79
C PRO A 172 -0.85 5.28 -13.31
N MET A 173 -1.90 5.35 -12.50
CA MET A 173 -1.82 5.29 -11.04
C MET A 173 -2.07 3.86 -10.57
N LEU A 174 -1.21 3.36 -9.70
CA LEU A 174 -1.33 2.05 -9.07
C LEU A 174 -1.49 2.24 -7.57
N TYR A 175 -2.54 1.69 -6.99
CA TYR A 175 -2.73 1.71 -5.54
C TYR A 175 -1.87 0.64 -4.87
N LYS A 176 -0.59 0.95 -4.71
CA LYS A 176 0.41 0.16 -3.97
C LYS A 176 1.48 1.09 -3.45
N SER A 177 1.98 0.81 -2.25
CA SER A 177 3.13 1.53 -1.72
C SER A 177 4.42 1.18 -2.48
N LEU A 178 5.39 2.11 -2.48
CA LEU A 178 6.70 1.82 -3.08
C LEU A 178 7.42 0.66 -2.38
N ASN A 179 7.19 0.44 -1.09
CA ASN A 179 7.80 -0.68 -0.36
C ASN A 179 7.29 -2.02 -0.90
N GLN A 180 5.96 -2.17 -1.10
CA GLN A 180 5.36 -3.37 -1.69
C GLN A 180 5.82 -3.61 -3.13
N ILE A 181 6.08 -2.54 -3.87
CA ILE A 181 6.60 -2.62 -5.25
C ILE A 181 8.07 -3.04 -5.21
N GLU A 182 8.90 -2.39 -4.39
CA GLU A 182 10.33 -2.64 -4.26
C GLU A 182 10.65 -4.09 -3.91
N GLU A 183 9.89 -4.69 -2.98
CA GLU A 183 10.05 -6.10 -2.56
C GLU A 183 9.95 -7.10 -3.74
N LYS A 184 9.16 -6.75 -4.76
CA LYS A 184 8.92 -7.62 -5.93
C LYS A 184 9.80 -7.30 -7.11
N LEU A 185 10.40 -6.11 -7.16
CA LEU A 185 11.21 -5.68 -8.29
C LEU A 185 12.57 -6.41 -8.35
N PRO A 186 13.10 -6.67 -9.56
CA PRO A 186 14.44 -7.22 -9.71
C PRO A 186 15.48 -6.18 -9.26
N GLU A 187 16.19 -6.48 -8.18
CA GLU A 187 17.22 -5.60 -7.62
C GLU A 187 18.30 -5.25 -8.67
N ALA A 188 18.57 -6.13 -9.63
CA ALA A 188 19.57 -5.86 -10.68
C ALA A 188 19.24 -4.60 -11.49
N SER A 189 17.96 -4.32 -11.75
CA SER A 189 17.52 -3.26 -12.67
C SER A 189 16.86 -2.08 -11.96
N PHE A 190 16.33 -2.27 -10.76
CA PHE A 190 15.62 -1.21 -10.04
C PHE A 190 16.41 -0.71 -8.83
N PHE A 191 16.31 0.61 -8.59
CA PHE A 191 16.99 1.26 -7.48
C PHE A 191 16.10 2.34 -6.84
N ARG A 192 15.97 2.27 -5.50
CA ARG A 192 15.27 3.28 -4.72
C ARG A 192 16.15 4.51 -4.56
N VAL A 193 15.83 5.59 -5.26
CA VAL A 193 16.66 6.82 -5.27
C VAL A 193 16.36 7.76 -4.11
N ASN A 194 15.10 7.75 -3.63
CA ASN A 194 14.65 8.55 -2.49
C ASN A 194 13.38 7.93 -1.88
N ARG A 195 12.73 8.64 -0.94
CA ARG A 195 11.50 8.15 -0.29
C ARG A 195 10.32 8.03 -1.24
N GLN A 196 10.32 8.81 -2.32
CA GLN A 196 9.17 8.97 -3.23
C GLN A 196 9.36 8.25 -4.57
N GLN A 197 10.57 7.75 -4.91
CA GLN A 197 10.84 7.28 -6.25
C GLN A 197 11.75 6.03 -6.29
N ILE A 198 11.38 5.08 -7.18
CA ILE A 198 12.18 3.93 -7.60
C ILE A 198 12.40 4.04 -9.11
N ILE A 199 13.62 3.97 -9.57
CA ILE A 199 13.96 4.04 -11.00
C ILE A 199 14.39 2.68 -11.53
N ASN A 200 14.19 2.48 -12.82
CA ASN A 200 14.87 1.44 -13.58
C ASN A 200 16.20 2.01 -14.11
N THR A 201 17.31 1.44 -13.69
CA THR A 201 18.65 1.91 -14.03
C THR A 201 18.95 1.83 -15.52
N ASN A 202 18.27 0.93 -16.25
CA ASN A 202 18.40 0.80 -17.71
C ASN A 202 17.83 2.01 -18.47
N PHE A 203 16.99 2.84 -17.83
CA PHE A 203 16.39 4.05 -18.40
C PHE A 203 17.10 5.34 -18.01
N ILE A 204 18.26 5.28 -17.38
CA ILE A 204 19.03 6.47 -17.07
C ILE A 204 19.70 6.96 -18.36
N ALA A 205 19.42 8.23 -18.73
CA ALA A 205 20.05 8.89 -19.85
C ALA A 205 21.31 9.67 -19.42
N ASN A 206 21.27 10.31 -18.22
CA ASN A 206 22.39 11.12 -17.74
C ASN A 206 22.44 11.15 -16.19
N VAL A 207 23.65 11.29 -15.66
CA VAL A 207 23.92 11.39 -14.22
C VAL A 207 24.84 12.59 -13.97
N VAL A 208 24.38 13.55 -13.16
CA VAL A 208 25.20 14.72 -12.80
C VAL A 208 25.34 14.84 -11.29
N PRO A 209 26.50 15.27 -10.79
CA PRO A 209 26.65 15.68 -9.39
C PRO A 209 25.70 16.83 -9.09
N TRP A 210 25.07 16.78 -7.90
CA TRP A 210 24.13 17.78 -7.43
C TRP A 210 24.53 18.30 -6.07
N PHE A 211 23.86 19.34 -5.59
CA PHE A 211 24.19 20.01 -4.34
C PHE A 211 24.25 19.05 -3.13
N ASN A 212 25.12 19.35 -2.18
CA ASN A 212 25.23 18.63 -0.90
C ASN A 212 25.51 17.11 -1.04
N GLY A 213 26.26 16.70 -2.06
CA GLY A 213 26.65 15.31 -2.27
C GLY A 213 25.55 14.40 -2.82
N LYS A 214 24.45 14.98 -3.29
CA LYS A 214 23.40 14.31 -4.04
C LYS A 214 23.81 14.08 -5.49
N LEU A 215 22.99 13.27 -6.20
CA LEU A 215 23.03 13.13 -7.65
C LEU A 215 21.70 13.57 -8.23
N LYS A 216 21.73 14.07 -9.45
CA LYS A 216 20.55 14.31 -10.27
C LYS A 216 20.65 13.42 -11.51
N LEU A 217 19.59 12.68 -11.75
CA LEU A 217 19.45 11.76 -12.87
C LEU A 217 18.47 12.35 -13.88
N THR A 218 18.76 12.19 -15.16
CA THR A 218 17.81 12.43 -16.23
C THR A 218 17.44 11.07 -16.82
N MET A 219 16.15 10.75 -16.82
CA MET A 219 15.64 9.52 -17.40
C MET A 219 15.43 9.66 -18.90
N GLN A 220 15.43 8.56 -19.66
CA GLN A 220 15.23 8.56 -21.13
C GLN A 220 13.89 9.17 -21.55
N ASN A 221 12.87 9.13 -20.68
CA ASN A 221 11.57 9.77 -20.90
C ASN A 221 11.56 11.28 -20.54
N GLY A 222 12.71 11.87 -20.21
CA GLY A 222 12.88 13.27 -19.87
C GLY A 222 12.58 13.63 -18.40
N GLU A 223 12.14 12.66 -17.59
CA GLU A 223 11.89 12.92 -16.15
C GLU A 223 13.22 13.16 -15.42
N GLU A 224 13.23 14.15 -14.53
CA GLU A 224 14.38 14.46 -13.68
C GLU A 224 14.16 13.89 -12.27
N VAL A 225 15.14 13.19 -11.75
CA VAL A 225 15.05 12.49 -10.46
C VAL A 225 16.23 12.88 -9.57
N GLU A 226 15.94 13.33 -8.35
CA GLU A 226 16.96 13.64 -7.36
C GLU A 226 17.25 12.41 -6.49
N VAL A 227 18.51 11.98 -6.48
CA VAL A 227 18.97 10.91 -5.59
C VAL A 227 19.32 11.50 -4.23
N SER A 228 18.71 10.98 -3.16
CA SER A 228 19.02 11.46 -1.80
C SER A 228 20.50 11.24 -1.46
N ARG A 229 21.06 12.03 -0.53
CA ARG A 229 22.49 11.95 -0.17
C ARG A 229 22.92 10.54 0.23
N ARG A 230 22.12 9.83 1.03
CA ARG A 230 22.39 8.44 1.44
C ARG A 230 22.38 7.50 0.24
N GLN A 231 21.38 7.63 -0.62
CA GLN A 231 21.24 6.77 -1.79
C GLN A 231 22.28 7.09 -2.87
N SER A 232 22.79 8.33 -2.95
CA SER A 232 23.86 8.69 -3.89
C SER A 232 25.16 7.92 -3.61
N TYR A 233 25.47 7.64 -2.34
CA TYR A 233 26.61 6.80 -1.99
C TYR A 233 26.40 5.36 -2.47
N LEU A 234 25.25 4.77 -2.12
CA LEU A 234 24.90 3.40 -2.50
C LEU A 234 24.80 3.24 -4.03
N PHE A 235 24.28 4.27 -4.72
CA PHE A 235 24.19 4.28 -6.17
C PHE A 235 25.57 4.24 -6.83
N LYS A 236 26.51 5.05 -6.34
CA LYS A 236 27.89 5.07 -6.84
C LYS A 236 28.57 3.72 -6.60
N ASP A 237 28.45 3.19 -5.39
CA ASP A 237 29.03 1.89 -5.01
C ASP A 237 28.52 0.76 -5.93
N ARG A 238 27.22 0.75 -6.20
CA ARG A 238 26.58 -0.25 -7.06
C ARG A 238 26.95 -0.10 -8.55
N MET A 239 27.20 1.11 -9.03
CA MET A 239 27.45 1.42 -10.45
C MET A 239 28.95 1.54 -10.77
N SER A 240 29.85 1.46 -9.78
CA SER A 240 31.31 1.46 -9.95
C SER A 240 31.87 0.04 -9.99
N PHE A 241 32.88 -0.12 -10.80
CA PHE A 241 33.69 -1.35 -10.88
C PHE A 241 34.66 -1.43 -9.72
#